data_cdca52d3315cf561978bfad5087932fe
#
_entry.id   cdca52d3315cf561978bfad5087932fe
#
_cell.length_a   1.000
_cell.length_b   1.000
_cell.length_c   1.000
_cell.angle_alpha   90.00
_cell.angle_beta   90.00
_cell.angle_gamma   90.00
#
_symmetry.space_group_name_H-M   'P 1'
#
loop_
_entity.id
_entity.type
_entity.pdbx_description
1 polymer ?
#
loop_
_entity_poly.entity_id
_entity_poly.type
_entity_poly.pdbx_seq_one_letter_code
_entity_poly.pdbx_strand_id
1 'polypeptide(L)'
;MAKTTPIAFDDATARSVDHSAVPVDTFPNPGVTSVALTMVDVPGRCLLVDDVCAFDVLAWYGPRQQCVTMEWFAATVRRLTAEPITAEGLAVAVRAAFRETLGDAWARVKIRHHAKDGVELEVEV
;
A
#
# COMPACT_ATOMS: atom_id res chain seq x y z
N MET A 1 29.83 -2.44 -1.21
CA MET A 1 29.07 -1.82 -1.44
C MET A 1 28.81 -1.73 -1.82
N ALA A 2 28.95 -2.25 -1.34
CA ALA A 2 28.25 -1.72 -1.57
C ALA A 2 28.05 -1.75 -1.77
N LYS A 3 27.79 -1.95 -1.50
CA LYS A 3 27.10 -1.50 -1.64
C LYS A 3 26.65 -1.44 -1.73
N THR A 4 26.68 -1.95 -1.38
CA THR A 4 25.87 -1.51 -1.52
C THR A 4 25.67 -1.37 -1.57
N THR A 5 25.74 -1.77 -1.18
CA THR A 5 25.15 -1.14 -1.26
C THR A 5 24.77 -1.15 -1.29
N PRO A 6 24.79 -1.47 -0.94
CA PRO A 6 24.08 -1.07 -0.92
C PRO A 6 23.89 -0.87 -0.85
N ILE A 7 23.73 -0.91 -0.52
CA ILE A 7 23.26 -0.23 -0.52
C ILE A 7 23.51 0.06 -0.28
N ALA A 8 23.94 -0.03 -0.15
CA ALA A 8 23.86 0.77 -0.04
C ALA A 8 24.02 1.09 0.01
N PHE A 9 24.05 1.36 0.32
CA PHE A 9 23.88 2.24 0.15
C PHE A 9 24.86 2.82 0.44
N ASP A 10 25.30 3.13 0.18
CA ASP A 10 26.07 4.04 0.39
C ASP A 10 25.98 4.82 1.06
N ASP A 11 26.02 4.77 1.51
CA ASP A 11 25.70 5.55 2.17
C ASP A 11 25.76 6.74 2.21
N ALA A 12 26.47 7.00 2.12
CA ALA A 12 26.36 8.34 2.49
C ALA A 12 25.53 9.13 1.56
N THR A 13 25.62 8.87 0.32
CA THR A 13 24.81 9.52 -0.64
C THR A 13 23.35 9.33 -0.42
N ALA A 14 23.01 8.13 -0.04
CA ALA A 14 21.61 7.86 0.20
C ALA A 14 21.09 8.57 1.43
N ARG A 15 22.04 9.03 2.24
CA ARG A 15 21.56 9.60 3.42
C ARG A 15 21.21 11.01 3.38
N SER A 16 21.69 11.76 2.45
CA SER A 16 21.35 13.16 2.37
C SER A 16 20.08 13.33 1.56
N VAL A 17 19.05 12.63 1.95
CA VAL A 17 17.78 12.71 1.27
C VAL A 17 17.18 14.07 1.48
N ASP A 18 16.73 14.68 0.40
CA ASP A 18 16.02 15.94 0.45
C ASP A 18 14.57 15.65 0.79
N HIS A 19 14.19 15.95 2.01
CA HIS A 19 12.85 15.67 2.48
C HIS A 19 11.78 16.55 1.85
N SER A 20 12.18 17.58 1.13
CA SER A 20 11.23 18.41 0.42
C SER A 20 10.90 17.87 -0.97
N ALA A 21 11.65 16.88 -1.43
CA ALA A 21 11.43 16.30 -2.75
C ALA A 21 10.14 15.50 -2.76
N VAL A 22 9.53 15.41 -3.95
CA VAL A 22 8.35 14.57 -4.15
C VAL A 22 8.77 13.11 -3.95
N PRO A 23 8.03 12.35 -3.14
CA PRO A 23 8.36 10.93 -2.93
C PRO A 23 8.35 10.16 -4.24
N VAL A 24 9.27 9.23 -4.36
CA VAL A 24 9.31 8.32 -5.51
C VAL A 24 8.25 7.26 -5.29
N ASP A 25 7.42 7.02 -6.30
CA ASP A 25 6.35 6.02 -6.22
C ASP A 25 6.85 4.62 -6.51
N THR A 26 7.80 4.49 -7.44
CA THR A 26 8.31 3.19 -7.87
C THR A 26 9.82 3.21 -7.95
N PHE A 27 10.40 2.02 -7.96
CA PHE A 27 11.85 1.85 -8.17
C PHE A 27 12.06 0.54 -8.95
N PRO A 28 13.22 0.41 -9.62
CA PRO A 28 13.46 -0.79 -10.43
C PRO A 28 13.45 -2.06 -9.57
N ASN A 29 12.80 -3.10 -10.11
CA ASN A 29 12.75 -4.40 -9.44
C ASN A 29 14.12 -5.07 -9.50
N PRO A 30 14.75 -5.35 -8.34
CA PRO A 30 16.05 -6.01 -8.34
C PRO A 30 15.98 -7.51 -8.62
N GLY A 31 14.79 -8.07 -8.82
CA GLY A 31 14.65 -9.48 -9.15
C GLY A 31 13.72 -10.25 -8.23
N VAL A 32 12.87 -9.55 -7.44
CA VAL A 32 11.92 -10.24 -6.58
C VAL A 32 10.69 -10.65 -7.38
N THR A 33 10.06 -11.75 -6.96
CA THR A 33 8.90 -12.30 -7.67
C THR A 33 7.58 -11.90 -7.04
N SER A 34 7.59 -11.58 -5.76
CA SER A 34 6.37 -11.11 -5.09
C SER A 34 6.73 -10.24 -3.90
N VAL A 35 5.85 -9.31 -3.60
CA VAL A 35 5.99 -8.38 -2.49
C VAL A 35 4.66 -8.33 -1.75
N ALA A 36 4.72 -8.29 -0.42
CA ALA A 36 3.54 -8.10 0.41
C ALA A 36 3.71 -6.83 1.25
N LEU A 37 2.66 -6.04 1.31
CA LEU A 37 2.62 -4.82 2.10
C LEU A 37 1.40 -4.87 3.00
N THR A 38 1.57 -4.41 4.24
CA THR A 38 0.48 -4.43 5.22
C THR A 38 0.44 -3.12 5.98
N MET A 39 -0.76 -2.59 6.14
CA MET A 39 -1.03 -1.51 7.09
C MET A 39 -2.13 -1.99 8.02
N VAL A 40 -1.95 -1.78 9.33
CA VAL A 40 -2.93 -2.19 10.32
C VAL A 40 -3.55 -0.97 10.98
N ASP A 41 -4.79 -1.13 11.44
CA ASP A 41 -5.51 -0.10 12.20
C ASP A 41 -5.57 1.24 11.46
N VAL A 42 -5.80 1.20 10.15
CA VAL A 42 -5.94 2.41 9.37
C VAL A 42 -7.29 3.04 9.70
N PRO A 43 -7.32 4.26 10.23
CA PRO A 43 -8.59 4.89 10.55
C PRO A 43 -9.33 5.28 9.28
N GLY A 44 -10.65 5.10 9.32
CA GLY A 44 -11.52 5.46 8.22
C GLY A 44 -12.93 5.66 8.70
N ARG A 45 -13.85 5.90 7.77
CA ARG A 45 -15.27 6.05 8.07
C ARG A 45 -16.05 5.11 7.16
N CYS A 46 -17.01 4.42 7.76
CA CYS A 46 -17.84 3.52 6.99
C CYS A 46 -18.86 4.33 6.20
N LEU A 47 -18.93 4.07 4.90
CA LEU A 47 -19.84 4.79 4.01
C LEU A 47 -21.31 4.58 4.39
N LEU A 48 -21.63 3.37 4.87
CA LEU A 48 -23.02 3.00 5.10
C LEU A 48 -23.53 3.44 6.46
N VAL A 49 -22.68 3.52 7.46
CA VAL A 49 -23.10 3.76 8.85
C VAL A 49 -22.58 5.10 9.38
N ASP A 50 -21.73 5.76 8.64
CA ASP A 50 -21.09 7.04 9.04
C ASP A 50 -20.48 6.96 10.43
N ASP A 51 -19.64 5.96 10.62
CA ASP A 51 -19.00 5.74 11.89
C ASP A 51 -17.50 5.54 11.67
N VAL A 52 -16.73 5.87 12.68
CA VAL A 52 -15.29 5.64 12.64
C VAL A 52 -15.02 4.16 12.71
N CYS A 53 -14.17 3.68 11.85
CA CYS A 53 -13.78 2.28 11.81
C CYS A 53 -12.28 2.18 11.56
N ALA A 54 -11.77 0.98 11.67
CA ALA A 54 -10.37 0.70 11.38
C ALA A 54 -10.29 -0.42 10.36
N PHE A 55 -9.41 -0.25 9.40
CA PHE A 55 -9.16 -1.25 8.37
C PHE A 55 -7.73 -1.78 8.50
N ASP A 56 -7.57 -3.09 8.29
CA ASP A 56 -6.25 -3.64 7.98
C ASP A 56 -6.21 -3.84 6.48
N VAL A 57 -5.15 -3.37 5.86
CA VAL A 57 -4.98 -3.45 4.40
C VAL A 57 -3.77 -4.32 4.12
N LEU A 58 -4.00 -5.44 3.44
CA LEU A 58 -2.93 -6.36 3.05
C LEU A 58 -2.93 -6.43 1.53
N ALA A 59 -1.78 -6.19 0.93
CA ALA A 59 -1.65 -6.22 -0.52
C ALA A 59 -0.48 -7.11 -0.91
N TRP A 60 -0.69 -7.90 -1.95
CA TRP A 60 0.36 -8.72 -2.59
C TRP A 60 0.43 -8.34 -4.04
N TYR A 61 1.62 -8.27 -4.59
CA TYR A 61 1.73 -8.04 -6.02
C TYR A 61 2.98 -8.70 -6.57
N GLY A 62 2.94 -9.03 -7.85
CA GLY A 62 4.09 -9.57 -8.55
C GLY A 62 4.72 -8.48 -9.40
N PRO A 63 5.82 -7.87 -8.95
CA PRO A 63 6.44 -6.82 -9.73
C PRO A 63 7.07 -7.38 -11.00
N ARG A 64 7.01 -6.60 -12.06
CA ARG A 64 7.71 -6.94 -13.29
C ARG A 64 8.97 -6.10 -13.37
N GLN A 65 8.91 -4.92 -13.90
CA GLN A 65 10.08 -4.06 -14.01
C GLN A 65 10.22 -3.09 -12.83
N GLN A 66 9.10 -2.79 -12.16
CA GLN A 66 9.09 -1.80 -11.09
C GLN A 66 8.41 -2.36 -9.86
N CYS A 67 8.92 -1.94 -8.70
CA CYS A 67 8.27 -2.15 -7.41
C CYS A 67 7.70 -0.82 -6.92
N VAL A 68 6.65 -0.87 -6.10
CA VAL A 68 6.16 0.35 -5.44
C VAL A 68 6.90 0.56 -4.12
N THR A 69 7.02 1.81 -3.72
CA THR A 69 7.60 2.15 -2.43
C THR A 69 6.57 1.99 -1.32
N MET A 70 7.06 1.81 -0.09
CA MET A 70 6.18 1.77 1.07
C MET A 70 5.46 3.11 1.24
N GLU A 71 6.15 4.20 0.92
CA GLU A 71 5.58 5.54 1.00
C GLU A 71 4.40 5.70 0.04
N TRP A 72 4.53 5.19 -1.18
CA TRP A 72 3.42 5.19 -2.13
C TRP A 72 2.22 4.43 -1.58
N PHE A 73 2.48 3.25 -1.01
CA PHE A 73 1.41 2.41 -0.47
C PHE A 73 0.68 3.13 0.66
N ALA A 74 1.42 3.66 1.62
CA ALA A 74 0.84 4.37 2.75
C ALA A 74 0.03 5.58 2.30
N ALA A 75 0.58 6.37 1.39
CA ALA A 75 -0.11 7.56 0.89
C ALA A 75 -1.38 7.19 0.13
N THR A 76 -1.31 6.11 -0.67
CA THR A 76 -2.46 5.64 -1.43
C THR A 76 -3.59 5.20 -0.50
N VAL A 77 -3.27 4.38 0.50
CA VAL A 77 -4.28 3.89 1.45
C VAL A 77 -4.88 5.06 2.22
N ARG A 78 -4.06 5.98 2.69
CA ARG A 78 -4.56 7.15 3.43
C ARG A 78 -5.44 8.04 2.59
N ARG A 79 -5.08 8.22 1.33
CA ARG A 79 -5.90 9.01 0.41
C ARG A 79 -7.27 8.37 0.21
N LEU A 80 -7.28 7.06 0.05
CA LEU A 80 -8.52 6.34 -0.21
C LEU A 80 -9.42 6.26 1.04
N THR A 81 -8.82 6.27 2.23
CA THR A 81 -9.59 6.21 3.47
C THR A 81 -9.93 7.59 4.03
N ALA A 82 -9.49 8.65 3.38
CA ALA A 82 -9.81 10.02 3.80
C ALA A 82 -11.30 10.34 3.61
N GLU A 83 -11.96 9.67 2.67
CA GLU A 83 -13.39 9.80 2.44
C GLU A 83 -14.10 8.54 2.92
N PRO A 84 -15.39 8.62 3.26
CA PRO A 84 -16.12 7.42 3.66
C PRO A 84 -16.08 6.36 2.57
N ILE A 85 -15.80 5.12 2.96
CA ILE A 85 -15.66 4.02 2.00
C ILE A 85 -16.03 2.70 2.68
N THR A 86 -16.55 1.75 1.90
CA THR A 86 -16.77 0.39 2.40
C THR A 86 -15.48 -0.40 2.30
N ALA A 87 -15.37 -1.49 3.06
CA ALA A 87 -14.23 -2.39 2.94
C ALA A 87 -14.12 -2.95 1.53
N GLU A 88 -15.25 -3.29 0.93
CA GLU A 88 -15.29 -3.80 -0.45
C GLU A 88 -14.77 -2.76 -1.44
N GLY A 89 -15.24 -1.53 -1.31
CA GLY A 89 -14.78 -0.44 -2.18
C GLY A 89 -13.30 -0.15 -1.99
N LEU A 90 -12.83 -0.21 -0.76
CA LEU A 90 -11.42 0.01 -0.49
C LEU A 90 -10.55 -1.06 -1.14
N ALA A 91 -10.96 -2.33 -1.06
CA ALA A 91 -10.21 -3.42 -1.67
C ALA A 91 -10.08 -3.20 -3.18
N VAL A 92 -11.18 -2.87 -3.84
CA VAL A 92 -11.19 -2.63 -5.28
C VAL A 92 -10.33 -1.42 -5.64
N ALA A 93 -10.44 -0.35 -4.85
CA ALA A 93 -9.69 0.89 -5.14
C ALA A 93 -8.18 0.71 -4.95
N VAL A 94 -7.76 -0.02 -3.90
CA VAL A 94 -6.34 -0.29 -3.69
C VAL A 94 -5.78 -1.13 -4.84
N ARG A 95 -6.51 -2.18 -5.24
CA ARG A 95 -6.05 -3.02 -6.35
C ARG A 95 -5.95 -2.22 -7.63
N ALA A 96 -6.93 -1.36 -7.90
CA ALA A 96 -6.90 -0.51 -9.09
C ALA A 96 -5.68 0.41 -9.06
N ALA A 97 -5.32 0.95 -7.90
CA ALA A 97 -4.14 1.82 -7.77
C ALA A 97 -2.85 1.07 -8.10
N PHE A 98 -2.72 -0.19 -7.67
CA PHE A 98 -1.56 -1.01 -8.03
C PHE A 98 -1.49 -1.20 -9.54
N ARG A 99 -2.61 -1.50 -10.17
CA ARG A 99 -2.65 -1.72 -11.61
C ARG A 99 -2.35 -0.46 -12.40
N GLU A 100 -2.86 0.66 -11.91
CA GLU A 100 -2.61 1.94 -12.56
C GLU A 100 -1.13 2.32 -12.49
N THR A 101 -0.49 2.01 -11.38
CA THR A 101 0.91 2.38 -11.14
C THR A 101 1.89 1.40 -11.79
N LEU A 102 1.57 0.11 -11.78
CA LEU A 102 2.48 -0.94 -12.24
C LEU A 102 2.10 -1.58 -13.57
N GLY A 103 0.98 -1.18 -14.15
CA GLY A 103 0.54 -1.74 -15.42
C GLY A 103 -0.08 -3.12 -15.24
N ASP A 104 0.45 -4.11 -15.97
CA ASP A 104 -0.14 -5.45 -16.03
C ASP A 104 0.35 -6.39 -14.93
N ALA A 105 1.04 -5.89 -13.92
CA ALA A 105 1.43 -6.71 -12.79
C ALA A 105 0.18 -7.20 -12.06
N TRP A 106 0.20 -8.45 -11.62
CA TRP A 106 -0.92 -8.97 -10.83
C TRP A 106 -0.87 -8.36 -9.42
N ALA A 107 -2.05 -8.15 -8.87
CA ALA A 107 -2.18 -7.63 -7.51
C ALA A 107 -3.40 -8.23 -6.85
N ARG A 108 -3.27 -8.54 -5.56
CA ARG A 108 -4.35 -9.03 -4.72
C ARG A 108 -4.41 -8.17 -3.48
N VAL A 109 -5.60 -7.88 -3.01
CA VAL A 109 -5.80 -7.04 -1.83
C VAL A 109 -6.81 -7.69 -0.92
N LYS A 110 -6.49 -7.73 0.36
CA LYS A 110 -7.40 -8.19 1.40
C LYS A 110 -7.61 -7.04 2.38
N ILE A 111 -8.87 -6.76 2.69
CA ILE A 111 -9.22 -5.76 3.69
C ILE A 111 -9.92 -6.47 4.84
N ARG A 112 -9.47 -6.19 6.06
CA ARG A 112 -10.17 -6.60 7.27
C ARG A 112 -10.77 -5.36 7.91
N HIS A 113 -12.04 -5.43 8.20
CA HIS A 113 -12.76 -4.36 8.88
C HIS A 113 -13.14 -4.87 10.26
N HIS A 114 -12.55 -4.28 11.29
CA HIS A 114 -12.85 -4.63 12.68
C HIS A 114 -14.21 -4.03 13.00
N ALA A 115 -15.19 -4.90 12.99
CA ALA A 115 -16.57 -4.45 13.06
C ALA A 115 -17.07 -4.37 14.48
N LYS A 116 -18.21 -3.77 14.61
CA LYS A 116 -18.97 -3.71 15.82
C LYS A 116 -19.81 -4.97 15.97
N ASP A 117 -20.37 -5.16 17.14
CA ASP A 117 -21.31 -6.23 17.42
C ASP A 117 -20.73 -7.63 17.23
N GLY A 118 -19.42 -7.76 17.38
CA GLY A 118 -18.76 -9.05 17.31
C GLY A 118 -18.62 -9.63 15.91
N VAL A 119 -18.95 -8.86 14.87
CA VAL A 119 -18.82 -9.32 13.50
C VAL A 119 -17.53 -8.73 12.91
N GLU A 120 -16.71 -9.57 12.31
CA GLU A 120 -15.53 -9.14 11.56
C GLU A 120 -15.78 -9.38 10.08
N LEU A 121 -15.39 -8.43 9.27
CA LEU A 121 -15.57 -8.52 7.83
C LEU A 121 -14.19 -8.65 7.18
N GLU A 122 -14.09 -9.58 6.25
CA GLU A 122 -12.86 -9.73 5.46
C GLU A 122 -13.26 -9.85 4.00
N VAL A 123 -12.65 -9.05 3.16
CA VAL A 123 -12.91 -9.07 1.72
C VAL A 123 -11.59 -9.19 0.98
N GLU A 124 -11.65 -9.82 -0.18
CA GLU A 124 -10.46 -10.03 -1.00
C GLU A 124 -10.81 -9.86 -2.48
N VAL A 125 -9.91 -9.25 -3.21
CA VAL A 125 -9.98 -9.14 -4.67
C VAL A 125 -8.71 -9.65 -5.33
#